data_7ed196a0e73d5569efbcf3f9565fc505
#
_entry.id   7ed196a0e73d5569efbcf3f9565fc505
#
_cell.length_a   1.000
_cell.length_b   1.000
_cell.length_c   1.000
_cell.angle_alpha   90.00
_cell.angle_beta   90.00
_cell.angle_gamma   90.00
#
_symmetry.space_group_name_H-M   'P 1'
#
loop_
_entity.id
_entity.type
_entity.pdbx_description
1 polymer ?
#
loop_
_entity_poly.entity_id
_entity_poly.type
_entity_poly.pdbx_seq_one_letter_code
_entity_poly.pdbx_strand_id
1 'polypeptide(L)'
;MKRPLGKVIVLSVLVVIAVGAFITLTNLGREYIGKNYFDSSSFQQELDEFESALVPLALAVPDIEAVKKNIVVTSSEIEEHRNRYGNLEDQIYSIERNYEDRINSTTTEETSAEGDAAQEKDVENTVRASLIAERDAKIADIKKNFESDEYVEDKIRKEKEEEVDAYFQSVAKAKNHLLNEKDDFNYELKNVETGEVFTNGTIGKKMAFKKVYSSDNGYLKEPNTYSPAINEDYYDGAYRDLSDTLGSRYTRFEGTIAISEASMLSGNRSYEYNYFKTRQLIFYSVIVVGILSAVLFVFQWRKNRKSFIFEKGRAKYESLPIDVQIVLIFVSGFLAILFTEEAMLSVFHYGGYDIPIGGFIIAVILTAATLYQIPWLKESLSTADWKNSLTVHGIKSLEGFFLNRSIGVQTIIMLIVVFFWGVGTVLMASIPELIILWIPCTLFIGIPVLFILLSRMAYLNRIIGKTEEMIRGNDGS
;
A
#
# COMPACT_ATOMS: atom_id res chain seq x y z
N MET A 1 -6.10 -29.41 -46.15
CA MET A 1 -6.58 -29.40 -44.75
C MET A 1 -5.76 -28.56 -43.74
N LYS A 2 -4.71 -27.81 -44.11
CA LYS A 2 -3.86 -27.02 -43.17
C LYS A 2 -4.27 -25.54 -42.96
N ARG A 3 -5.30 -25.06 -43.61
CA ARG A 3 -5.67 -23.61 -43.63
C ARG A 3 -6.58 -23.07 -42.48
N PRO A 4 -7.45 -23.86 -41.80
CA PRO A 4 -8.34 -23.28 -40.77
C PRO A 4 -7.58 -22.93 -39.47
N LEU A 5 -6.62 -23.72 -39.01
CA LEU A 5 -5.88 -23.48 -37.79
C LEU A 5 -5.13 -22.12 -37.80
N GLY A 6 -4.43 -21.83 -38.92
CA GLY A 6 -3.70 -20.57 -39.07
C GLY A 6 -4.62 -19.32 -38.99
N LYS A 7 -5.85 -19.43 -39.53
CA LYS A 7 -6.83 -18.33 -39.47
C LYS A 7 -7.31 -18.07 -38.06
N VAL A 8 -7.56 -19.11 -37.26
CA VAL A 8 -7.99 -18.96 -35.86
C VAL A 8 -6.87 -18.37 -35.01
N ILE A 9 -5.63 -18.81 -35.20
CA ILE A 9 -4.48 -18.22 -34.51
C ILE A 9 -4.37 -16.73 -34.82
N VAL A 10 -4.46 -16.32 -36.09
CA VAL A 10 -4.45 -14.89 -36.46
C VAL A 10 -5.58 -14.12 -35.78
N LEU A 11 -6.81 -14.66 -35.78
CA LEU A 11 -7.94 -14.02 -35.10
C LEU A 11 -7.73 -13.92 -33.59
N SER A 12 -7.18 -14.98 -32.97
CA SER A 12 -6.89 -14.97 -31.53
C SER A 12 -5.86 -13.90 -31.17
N VAL A 13 -4.79 -13.75 -31.96
CA VAL A 13 -3.80 -12.69 -31.80
C VAL A 13 -4.47 -11.31 -31.91
N LEU A 14 -5.33 -11.10 -32.92
CA LEU A 14 -6.04 -9.84 -33.07
C LEU A 14 -6.95 -9.52 -31.87
N VAL A 15 -7.63 -10.54 -31.34
CA VAL A 15 -8.47 -10.37 -30.12
C VAL A 15 -7.62 -10.04 -28.91
N VAL A 16 -6.54 -10.79 -28.67
CA VAL A 16 -5.64 -10.56 -27.53
C VAL A 16 -5.06 -9.13 -27.57
N ILE A 17 -4.60 -8.66 -28.75
CA ILE A 17 -4.10 -7.29 -28.90
C ILE A 17 -5.20 -6.26 -28.65
N ALA A 18 -6.41 -6.47 -29.20
CA ALA A 18 -7.51 -5.53 -29.03
C ALA A 18 -7.99 -5.47 -27.57
N VAL A 19 -8.11 -6.62 -26.90
CA VAL A 19 -8.48 -6.72 -25.47
C VAL A 19 -7.38 -6.12 -24.61
N GLY A 20 -6.12 -6.42 -24.91
CA GLY A 20 -4.98 -5.86 -24.20
C GLY A 20 -4.92 -4.32 -24.29
N ALA A 21 -5.18 -3.77 -25.47
CA ALA A 21 -5.27 -2.31 -25.63
C ALA A 21 -6.43 -1.70 -24.85
N PHE A 22 -7.58 -2.36 -24.78
CA PHE A 22 -8.70 -1.92 -23.96
C PHE A 22 -8.36 -1.95 -22.47
N ILE A 23 -7.73 -3.02 -21.99
CA ILE A 23 -7.26 -3.13 -20.60
C ILE A 23 -6.22 -2.00 -20.29
N THR A 24 -5.26 -1.79 -21.19
CA THR A 24 -4.28 -0.70 -21.06
C THR A 24 -4.96 0.67 -20.99
N LEU A 25 -5.97 0.90 -21.81
CA LEU A 25 -6.74 2.15 -21.81
C LEU A 25 -7.48 2.37 -20.48
N THR A 26 -8.11 1.35 -19.94
CA THR A 26 -8.88 1.46 -18.68
C THR A 26 -7.99 1.65 -17.47
N ASN A 27 -6.84 0.98 -17.41
CA ASN A 27 -5.94 1.02 -16.26
C ASN A 27 -5.00 2.23 -16.29
N LEU A 28 -4.46 2.58 -17.47
CA LEU A 28 -3.41 3.61 -17.61
C LEU A 28 -3.89 4.89 -18.31
N GLY A 29 -5.14 4.91 -18.79
CA GLY A 29 -5.65 6.08 -19.53
C GLY A 29 -5.61 7.38 -18.72
N ARG A 30 -5.90 7.31 -17.42
CA ARG A 30 -5.87 8.49 -16.53
C ARG A 30 -4.47 9.07 -16.37
N GLU A 31 -3.43 8.25 -16.51
CA GLU A 31 -2.04 8.64 -16.33
C GLU A 31 -1.47 9.33 -17.60
N TYR A 32 -1.91 8.88 -18.79
CA TYR A 32 -1.27 9.30 -20.05
C TYR A 32 -2.13 10.15 -20.96
N ILE A 33 -3.48 10.05 -20.91
CA ILE A 33 -4.34 10.77 -21.87
C ILE A 33 -4.40 12.26 -21.53
N GLY A 34 -3.89 13.08 -22.44
CA GLY A 34 -3.91 14.54 -22.30
C GLY A 34 -3.02 15.06 -21.15
N LYS A 35 -2.19 14.21 -20.56
CA LYS A 35 -1.30 14.57 -19.46
C LYS A 35 0.09 14.90 -19.99
N ASN A 36 0.75 15.85 -19.33
CA ASN A 36 2.19 16.03 -19.44
C ASN A 36 2.89 15.34 -18.23
N TYR A 37 4.21 15.36 -18.23
CA TYR A 37 4.99 14.77 -17.13
C TYR A 37 4.63 15.35 -15.76
N PHE A 38 4.42 16.65 -15.68
CA PHE A 38 4.10 17.36 -14.44
C PHE A 38 2.67 17.12 -13.95
N ASP A 39 1.79 16.53 -14.79
CA ASP A 39 0.45 16.10 -14.39
C ASP A 39 0.41 14.63 -14.00
N SER A 40 1.55 13.90 -14.08
CA SER A 40 1.63 12.49 -13.70
C SER A 40 1.47 12.30 -12.19
N SER A 41 0.92 11.15 -11.79
CA SER A 41 0.75 10.82 -10.38
C SER A 41 2.08 10.77 -9.63
N SER A 42 3.15 10.27 -10.28
CA SER A 42 4.48 10.19 -9.67
C SER A 42 5.09 11.57 -9.40
N PHE A 43 4.97 12.50 -10.36
CA PHE A 43 5.47 13.87 -10.16
C PHE A 43 4.64 14.62 -9.10
N GLN A 44 3.31 14.49 -9.13
CA GLN A 44 2.46 15.14 -8.13
C GLN A 44 2.72 14.60 -6.72
N GLN A 45 2.92 13.30 -6.57
CA GLN A 45 3.33 12.72 -5.29
C GLN A 45 4.69 13.28 -4.83
N GLU A 46 5.68 13.33 -5.72
CA GLU A 46 7.00 13.90 -5.41
C GLU A 46 6.92 15.38 -4.99
N LEU A 47 6.09 16.15 -5.67
CA LEU A 47 5.84 17.55 -5.31
C LEU A 47 5.18 17.68 -3.95
N ASP A 48 4.16 16.87 -3.66
CA ASP A 48 3.46 16.86 -2.38
C ASP A 48 4.41 16.42 -1.22
N GLU A 49 5.29 15.44 -1.47
CA GLU A 49 6.35 15.04 -0.53
C GLU A 49 7.34 16.18 -0.27
N PHE A 50 7.80 16.85 -1.34
CA PHE A 50 8.66 18.02 -1.21
C PHE A 50 7.99 19.16 -0.44
N GLU A 51 6.74 19.52 -0.76
CA GLU A 51 5.98 20.57 -0.09
C GLU A 51 5.76 20.27 1.39
N SER A 52 5.40 19.03 1.71
CA SER A 52 5.14 18.60 3.10
C SER A 52 6.41 18.57 3.95
N ALA A 53 7.58 18.27 3.35
CA ALA A 53 8.86 18.30 4.03
C ALA A 53 9.46 19.72 4.09
N LEU A 54 9.25 20.55 3.07
CA LEU A 54 9.82 21.89 2.98
C LEU A 54 9.33 22.80 4.12
N VAL A 55 8.03 22.76 4.44
CA VAL A 55 7.45 23.63 5.46
C VAL A 55 8.10 23.41 6.82
N PRO A 56 8.09 22.23 7.43
CA PRO A 56 8.66 22.01 8.76
C PRO A 56 10.19 22.08 8.80
N LEU A 57 10.88 21.72 7.71
CA LEU A 57 12.34 21.66 7.69
C LEU A 57 13.01 22.98 7.30
N ALA A 58 12.33 23.85 6.57
CA ALA A 58 12.97 25.05 6.01
C ALA A 58 12.20 26.34 6.21
N LEU A 59 10.86 26.33 6.23
CA LEU A 59 10.06 27.55 6.23
C LEU A 59 9.46 27.88 7.59
N ALA A 60 9.04 26.91 8.37
CA ALA A 60 8.38 27.09 9.65
C ALA A 60 9.28 26.72 10.84
N VAL A 61 10.60 26.68 10.65
CA VAL A 61 11.56 26.40 11.71
C VAL A 61 11.53 27.55 12.74
N PRO A 62 11.25 27.27 14.03
CA PRO A 62 11.23 28.32 15.04
C PRO A 62 12.65 28.83 15.34
N ASP A 63 12.73 30.01 15.91
CA ASP A 63 14.01 30.54 16.40
C ASP A 63 14.50 29.77 17.60
N ILE A 64 15.70 29.20 17.52
CA ILE A 64 16.32 28.37 18.56
C ILE A 64 16.45 29.11 19.89
N GLU A 65 16.84 30.40 19.87
CA GLU A 65 17.01 31.19 21.08
C GLU A 65 15.68 31.48 21.75
N ALA A 66 14.61 31.69 20.96
CA ALA A 66 13.28 31.86 21.47
C ALA A 66 12.75 30.55 22.12
N VAL A 67 13.07 29.39 21.53
CA VAL A 67 12.71 28.07 22.10
C VAL A 67 13.43 27.86 23.42
N LYS A 68 14.75 28.06 23.48
CA LYS A 68 15.55 27.90 24.70
C LYS A 68 15.06 28.83 25.83
N LYS A 69 14.71 30.06 25.51
CA LYS A 69 14.19 31.03 26.49
C LYS A 69 12.86 30.60 27.09
N ASN A 70 12.07 29.83 26.38
CA ASN A 70 10.76 29.37 26.83
C ASN A 70 10.79 28.02 27.55
N ILE A 71 11.98 27.44 27.79
CA ILE A 71 12.12 26.21 28.55
C ILE A 71 11.63 26.43 29.99
N VAL A 72 10.65 25.66 30.40
CA VAL A 72 10.12 25.65 31.77
C VAL A 72 10.53 24.33 32.42
N VAL A 73 11.02 24.41 33.66
CA VAL A 73 11.28 23.25 34.52
C VAL A 73 10.21 23.24 35.62
N THR A 74 9.53 22.12 35.74
CA THR A 74 8.46 21.96 36.73
C THR A 74 8.99 21.33 38.02
N SER A 75 8.28 21.57 39.16
CA SER A 75 8.62 20.93 40.43
C SER A 75 8.57 19.39 40.35
N SER A 76 7.69 18.85 39.53
CA SER A 76 7.60 17.38 39.31
C SER A 76 8.84 16.84 38.63
N GLU A 77 9.40 17.54 37.64
CA GLU A 77 10.64 17.15 36.98
C GLU A 77 11.85 17.21 37.92
N ILE A 78 11.87 18.20 38.82
CA ILE A 78 12.91 18.30 39.86
C ILE A 78 12.87 17.09 40.79
N GLU A 79 11.68 16.69 41.24
CA GLU A 79 11.49 15.51 42.12
C GLU A 79 11.82 14.22 41.36
N GLU A 80 11.41 14.07 40.10
CA GLU A 80 11.72 12.92 39.26
C GLU A 80 13.22 12.78 39.02
N HIS A 81 13.90 13.89 38.70
CA HIS A 81 15.34 13.91 38.49
C HIS A 81 16.12 13.51 39.76
N ARG A 82 15.69 13.99 40.94
CA ARG A 82 16.28 13.61 42.23
C ARG A 82 16.15 12.13 42.53
N ASN A 83 14.98 11.57 42.31
CA ASN A 83 14.63 10.22 42.71
C ASN A 83 14.80 9.18 41.60
N ARG A 84 15.31 9.56 40.43
CA ARG A 84 15.50 8.68 39.26
C ARG A 84 16.28 7.39 39.58
N TYR A 85 17.23 7.47 40.50
CA TYR A 85 18.06 6.33 40.90
C TYR A 85 17.89 5.96 42.38
N GLY A 86 16.79 6.27 42.99
CA GLY A 86 16.50 6.03 44.40
C GLY A 86 16.67 7.27 45.28
N ASN A 87 16.52 7.10 46.61
CA ASN A 87 16.73 8.18 47.55
C ASN A 87 18.20 8.55 47.70
N LEU A 88 18.53 9.61 48.44
CA LEU A 88 19.89 10.09 48.64
C LEU A 88 20.84 9.01 49.15
N GLU A 89 20.39 8.22 50.17
CA GLU A 89 21.23 7.19 50.78
C GLU A 89 21.52 6.06 49.80
N ASP A 90 20.52 5.61 49.03
CA ASP A 90 20.67 4.58 48.01
C ASP A 90 21.61 4.99 46.89
N GLN A 91 21.55 6.22 46.47
CA GLN A 91 22.41 6.75 45.41
C GLN A 91 23.89 6.87 45.90
N ILE A 92 24.12 7.38 47.13
CA ILE A 92 25.44 7.44 47.71
C ILE A 92 26.03 6.05 47.88
N TYR A 93 25.27 5.10 48.43
CA TYR A 93 25.71 3.72 48.61
C TYR A 93 26.09 3.05 47.28
N SER A 94 25.29 3.27 46.25
CA SER A 94 25.57 2.74 44.90
C SER A 94 26.88 3.29 44.31
N ILE A 95 27.14 4.59 44.50
CA ILE A 95 28.39 5.23 44.06
C ILE A 95 29.58 4.69 44.85
N GLU A 96 29.50 4.67 46.16
CA GLU A 96 30.55 4.16 47.03
C GLU A 96 30.96 2.73 46.64
N ARG A 97 29.96 1.84 46.49
CA ARG A 97 30.19 0.44 46.13
C ARG A 97 30.83 0.30 44.75
N ASN A 98 30.33 1.03 43.74
CA ASN A 98 30.90 0.98 42.38
C ASN A 98 32.37 1.42 42.36
N TYR A 99 32.69 2.48 43.10
CA TYR A 99 34.09 2.97 43.19
C TYR A 99 34.97 2.09 44.03
N GLU A 100 34.49 1.48 45.12
CA GLU A 100 35.24 0.47 45.90
C GLU A 100 35.62 -0.73 45.03
N ASP A 101 34.67 -1.26 44.24
CA ASP A 101 34.92 -2.37 43.30
C ASP A 101 35.99 -1.98 42.27
N ARG A 102 35.94 -0.77 41.71
CA ARG A 102 36.93 -0.26 40.75
C ARG A 102 38.31 -0.04 41.39
N ILE A 103 38.34 0.50 42.58
CA ILE A 103 39.60 0.69 43.32
C ILE A 103 40.23 -0.66 43.66
N ASN A 104 39.42 -1.64 44.07
CA ASN A 104 39.91 -2.98 44.39
C ASN A 104 40.39 -3.76 43.16
N SER A 105 39.70 -3.62 42.02
CA SER A 105 40.11 -4.26 40.76
C SER A 105 41.46 -3.72 40.24
N THR A 106 41.70 -2.42 40.40
CA THR A 106 43.00 -1.82 40.02
C THR A 106 44.16 -2.42 40.77
N THR A 107 43.94 -2.87 42.03
CA THR A 107 44.98 -3.52 42.88
C THR A 107 45.24 -4.98 42.49
N THR A 108 44.32 -5.65 41.78
CA THR A 108 44.36 -7.11 41.52
C THR A 108 44.96 -7.45 40.14
N GLU A 109 44.93 -6.56 39.16
CA GLU A 109 45.41 -6.85 37.80
C GLU A 109 46.92 -6.79 37.61
N GLU A 110 47.68 -6.15 38.53
CA GLU A 110 49.10 -5.87 38.35
C GLU A 110 50.09 -6.87 39.02
N THR A 111 49.61 -7.99 39.55
CA THR A 111 50.50 -9.01 40.15
C THR A 111 51.23 -9.90 39.14
N SER A 112 51.16 -9.62 37.84
CA SER A 112 51.63 -10.52 36.75
C SER A 112 52.71 -9.95 35.82
N ALA A 113 53.24 -8.75 36.06
CA ALA A 113 54.30 -8.18 35.21
C ALA A 113 55.56 -7.90 35.99
N GLU A 114 56.70 -8.52 35.61
CA GLU A 114 58.07 -8.23 36.08
C GLU A 114 58.51 -6.86 35.50
N GLY A 115 58.23 -5.78 36.23
CA GLY A 115 58.66 -4.40 35.93
C GLY A 115 59.02 -3.64 37.21
N ASP A 116 59.79 -2.51 37.12
CA ASP A 116 60.33 -1.72 38.21
C ASP A 116 59.26 -1.34 39.27
N ALA A 117 59.20 -2.08 40.35
CA ALA A 117 58.16 -2.06 41.39
C ALA A 117 57.94 -0.70 42.09
N ALA A 118 58.84 0.25 41.91
CA ALA A 118 58.71 1.59 42.47
C ALA A 118 57.92 2.55 41.60
N GLN A 119 58.04 2.48 40.26
CA GLN A 119 57.29 3.28 39.32
C GLN A 119 55.81 2.78 39.21
N GLU A 120 55.62 1.48 39.32
CA GLU A 120 54.29 0.85 39.32
C GLU A 120 53.43 1.30 40.51
N LYS A 121 54.02 1.33 41.74
CA LYS A 121 53.30 1.83 42.93
C LYS A 121 52.93 3.32 42.87
N ASP A 122 53.69 4.15 42.21
CA ASP A 122 53.38 5.58 42.06
C ASP A 122 52.20 5.79 41.06
N VAL A 123 52.14 5.01 40.01
CA VAL A 123 50.99 5.02 39.05
C VAL A 123 49.74 4.51 39.73
N GLU A 124 49.81 3.38 40.45
CA GLU A 124 48.66 2.81 41.20
C GLU A 124 48.09 3.82 42.22
N ASN A 125 48.98 4.45 42.99
CA ASN A 125 48.56 5.46 43.98
C ASN A 125 47.91 6.68 43.31
N THR A 126 48.38 7.09 42.13
CA THR A 126 47.83 8.20 41.36
C THR A 126 46.44 7.85 40.82
N VAL A 127 46.25 6.66 40.24
CA VAL A 127 44.95 6.16 39.73
C VAL A 127 43.94 6.03 40.89
N ARG A 128 44.38 5.44 42.02
CA ARG A 128 43.53 5.31 43.19
C ARG A 128 43.10 6.68 43.76
N ALA A 129 44.02 7.63 43.84
CA ALA A 129 43.71 8.99 44.29
C ALA A 129 42.73 9.69 43.34
N SER A 130 42.84 9.49 42.01
CA SER A 130 41.92 10.04 41.03
C SER A 130 40.53 9.42 41.15
N LEU A 131 40.40 8.08 41.35
CA LEU A 131 39.15 7.41 41.55
C LEU A 131 38.41 7.85 42.83
N ILE A 132 39.17 8.06 43.93
CA ILE A 132 38.63 8.59 45.18
C ILE A 132 38.13 10.03 44.98
N ALA A 133 38.88 10.88 44.31
CA ALA A 133 38.46 12.26 44.01
C ALA A 133 37.20 12.29 43.12
N GLU A 134 37.11 11.42 42.12
CA GLU A 134 35.95 11.29 41.25
C GLU A 134 34.71 10.82 42.04
N ARG A 135 34.86 9.80 42.91
CA ARG A 135 33.83 9.35 43.83
C ARG A 135 33.28 10.49 44.69
N ASP A 136 34.20 11.18 45.37
CA ASP A 136 33.83 12.24 46.31
C ASP A 136 33.16 13.42 45.59
N ALA A 137 33.61 13.75 44.38
CA ALA A 137 32.94 14.75 43.52
C ALA A 137 31.51 14.34 43.13
N LYS A 138 31.30 13.06 42.77
CA LYS A 138 29.96 12.55 42.46
C LYS A 138 29.04 12.54 43.69
N ILE A 139 29.56 12.13 44.85
CA ILE A 139 28.76 12.17 46.09
C ILE A 139 28.39 13.62 46.44
N ALA A 140 29.31 14.56 46.28
CA ALA A 140 29.06 15.98 46.52
C ALA A 140 27.99 16.54 45.56
N ASP A 141 28.03 16.11 44.28
CA ASP A 141 27.04 16.49 43.27
C ASP A 141 25.64 15.96 43.64
N ILE A 142 25.55 14.67 44.02
CA ILE A 142 24.26 14.08 44.44
C ILE A 142 23.71 14.77 45.69
N LYS A 143 24.55 15.05 46.71
CA LYS A 143 24.10 15.79 47.89
C LYS A 143 23.54 17.15 47.49
N LYS A 144 24.19 17.86 46.58
CA LYS A 144 23.74 19.17 46.08
C LYS A 144 22.40 19.09 45.34
N ASN A 145 22.14 17.99 44.61
CA ASN A 145 20.83 17.74 43.96
C ASN A 145 19.69 17.65 45.01
N PHE A 146 19.95 17.11 46.19
CA PHE A 146 18.92 17.02 47.25
C PHE A 146 18.83 18.27 48.13
N GLU A 147 19.86 19.10 48.16
CA GLU A 147 19.92 20.32 48.98
C GLU A 147 19.37 21.57 48.27
N SER A 148 19.42 21.62 46.91
CA SER A 148 19.05 22.82 46.16
C SER A 148 18.17 22.50 44.96
N ASP A 149 16.92 23.01 44.94
CA ASP A 149 16.01 22.97 43.82
C ASP A 149 16.58 23.72 42.60
N GLU A 150 17.16 24.90 42.83
CA GLU A 150 17.79 25.73 41.81
C GLU A 150 18.92 25.01 41.08
N TYR A 151 19.71 24.24 41.82
CA TYR A 151 20.79 23.44 41.23
C TYR A 151 20.29 22.32 40.30
N VAL A 152 19.22 21.64 40.67
CA VAL A 152 18.58 20.63 39.86
C VAL A 152 17.84 21.27 38.66
N GLU A 153 17.17 22.40 38.88
CA GLU A 153 16.52 23.17 37.82
C GLU A 153 17.55 23.56 36.74
N ASP A 154 18.71 24.06 37.11
CA ASP A 154 19.78 24.42 36.16
C ASP A 154 20.29 23.21 35.36
N LYS A 155 20.42 22.04 36.03
CA LYS A 155 20.81 20.80 35.33
C LYS A 155 19.76 20.37 34.32
N ILE A 156 18.49 20.30 34.71
CA ILE A 156 17.41 19.91 33.83
C ILE A 156 17.27 20.92 32.68
N ARG A 157 17.40 22.20 32.96
CA ARG A 157 17.39 23.25 31.94
C ARG A 157 18.49 23.03 30.91
N LYS A 158 19.73 22.73 31.38
CA LYS A 158 20.84 22.46 30.49
C LYS A 158 20.65 21.19 29.66
N GLU A 159 20.14 20.10 30.25
CA GLU A 159 19.78 18.89 29.53
C GLU A 159 18.76 19.19 28.43
N LYS A 160 17.68 19.94 28.73
CA LYS A 160 16.70 20.38 27.75
C LYS A 160 17.27 21.30 26.66
N GLU A 161 18.21 22.18 26.99
CA GLU A 161 18.92 23.01 26.00
C GLU A 161 19.78 22.15 25.05
N GLU A 162 20.47 21.14 25.57
CA GLU A 162 21.23 20.19 24.77
C GLU A 162 20.33 19.36 23.84
N GLU A 163 19.13 18.96 24.30
CA GLU A 163 18.13 18.30 23.48
C GLU A 163 17.58 19.22 22.37
N VAL A 164 17.32 20.48 22.67
CA VAL A 164 16.94 21.51 21.70
C VAL A 164 18.02 21.65 20.63
N ASP A 165 19.31 21.77 21.04
CA ASP A 165 20.42 21.87 20.10
C ASP A 165 20.53 20.64 19.18
N ALA A 166 20.39 19.44 19.75
CA ALA A 166 20.39 18.19 18.99
C ALA A 166 19.24 18.13 17.97
N TYR A 167 18.04 18.56 18.37
CA TYR A 167 16.88 18.65 17.48
C TYR A 167 17.16 19.60 16.31
N PHE A 168 17.59 20.84 16.57
CA PHE A 168 17.88 21.79 15.49
C PHE A 168 19.02 21.35 14.57
N GLN A 169 20.02 20.63 15.10
CA GLN A 169 21.05 19.99 14.26
C GLN A 169 20.45 18.91 13.34
N SER A 170 19.52 18.12 13.84
CA SER A 170 18.84 17.09 13.03
C SER A 170 17.97 17.72 11.93
N VAL A 171 17.21 18.78 12.27
CA VAL A 171 16.41 19.56 11.29
C VAL A 171 17.32 20.15 10.20
N ALA A 172 18.47 20.73 10.59
CA ALA A 172 19.41 21.29 9.62
C ALA A 172 19.99 20.20 8.69
N LYS A 173 20.30 19.02 9.22
CA LYS A 173 20.75 17.88 8.40
C LYS A 173 19.66 17.40 7.45
N ALA A 174 18.42 17.24 7.95
CA ALA A 174 17.28 16.82 7.13
C ALA A 174 16.95 17.85 6.03
N LYS A 175 17.00 19.16 6.34
CA LYS A 175 16.88 20.23 5.35
C LYS A 175 17.93 20.12 4.26
N ASN A 176 19.21 19.96 4.62
CA ASN A 176 20.29 19.84 3.65
C ASN A 176 20.12 18.58 2.78
N HIS A 177 19.67 17.47 3.36
CA HIS A 177 19.36 16.25 2.61
C HIS A 177 18.25 16.49 1.61
N LEU A 178 17.12 17.07 2.04
CA LEU A 178 15.99 17.41 1.18
C LEU A 178 16.41 18.31 -0.01
N LEU A 179 17.15 19.38 0.27
CA LEU A 179 17.57 20.33 -0.76
C LEU A 179 18.62 19.77 -1.71
N ASN A 180 19.44 18.81 -1.26
CA ASN A 180 20.41 18.13 -2.13
C ASN A 180 19.75 17.04 -2.99
N GLU A 181 18.79 16.30 -2.43
CA GLU A 181 18.06 15.25 -3.16
C GLU A 181 17.11 15.84 -4.19
N LYS A 182 16.49 16.99 -3.85
CA LYS A 182 15.52 17.71 -4.66
C LYS A 182 16.10 19.07 -5.16
N ASP A 183 17.34 19.04 -5.63
CA ASP A 183 18.12 20.23 -6.02
C ASP A 183 17.55 20.99 -7.25
N ASP A 184 16.68 20.35 -8.00
CA ASP A 184 16.00 20.91 -9.15
C ASP A 184 14.72 21.72 -8.79
N PHE A 185 14.22 21.61 -7.56
CA PHE A 185 13.13 22.45 -7.05
C PHE A 185 13.66 23.80 -6.58
N ASN A 186 13.34 24.84 -7.35
CA ASN A 186 13.59 26.21 -6.96
C ASN A 186 12.34 26.78 -6.30
N TYR A 187 12.51 27.57 -5.24
CA TYR A 187 11.39 28.23 -4.60
C TYR A 187 11.71 29.66 -4.19
N GLU A 188 10.67 30.50 -4.20
CA GLU A 188 10.63 31.82 -3.59
C GLU A 188 9.28 31.92 -2.87
N LEU A 189 9.31 31.82 -1.55
CA LEU A 189 8.15 31.73 -0.68
C LEU A 189 8.24 32.77 0.41
N LYS A 190 7.14 33.45 0.68
CA LYS A 190 7.04 34.48 1.71
C LYS A 190 6.04 34.06 2.78
N ASN A 191 6.43 34.14 4.02
CA ASN A 191 5.54 33.97 5.16
C ASN A 191 4.52 35.12 5.17
N VAL A 192 3.23 34.80 5.15
CA VAL A 192 2.15 35.81 5.06
C VAL A 192 2.05 36.60 6.36
N GLU A 193 2.37 36.01 7.51
CA GLU A 193 2.25 36.59 8.84
C GLU A 193 3.47 37.48 9.16
N THR A 194 4.69 37.02 8.89
CA THR A 194 5.92 37.73 9.25
C THR A 194 6.49 38.58 8.11
N GLY A 195 6.14 38.27 6.87
CA GLY A 195 6.73 38.91 5.70
C GLY A 195 8.12 38.40 5.33
N GLU A 196 8.65 37.42 6.05
CA GLU A 196 9.97 36.82 5.78
C GLU A 196 9.96 36.06 4.45
N VAL A 197 11.04 36.16 3.69
CA VAL A 197 11.16 35.55 2.36
C VAL A 197 12.22 34.45 2.40
N PHE A 198 11.82 33.28 1.94
CA PHE A 198 12.67 32.08 1.83
C PHE A 198 12.92 31.78 0.35
N THR A 199 14.15 31.59 -0.02
CA THR A 199 14.54 31.33 -1.40
C THR A 199 15.48 30.14 -1.50
N ASN A 200 15.32 29.35 -2.57
CA ASN A 200 16.30 28.35 -3.01
C ASN A 200 16.37 28.38 -4.54
N GLY A 201 17.56 28.59 -5.09
CA GLY A 201 17.76 28.73 -6.52
C GLY A 201 17.23 30.05 -7.09
N THR A 202 17.05 30.11 -8.41
CA THR A 202 16.58 31.31 -9.13
C THR A 202 15.34 30.97 -9.96
N ILE A 203 14.25 31.69 -9.72
CA ILE A 203 13.04 31.60 -10.54
C ILE A 203 13.14 32.57 -11.69
N GLY A 204 13.45 32.05 -12.90
CA GLY A 204 13.62 32.85 -14.14
C GLY A 204 12.39 32.78 -15.04
N LYS A 205 12.58 33.27 -16.29
CA LYS A 205 11.54 33.28 -17.33
C LYS A 205 11.34 31.90 -17.98
N LYS A 206 12.39 31.03 -17.94
CA LYS A 206 12.38 29.70 -18.58
C LYS A 206 12.22 28.62 -17.50
N MET A 207 10.98 28.40 -17.10
CA MET A 207 10.60 27.35 -16.18
C MET A 207 9.77 26.26 -16.89
N ALA A 208 10.16 25.01 -16.73
CA ALA A 208 9.43 23.85 -17.24
C ALA A 208 8.16 23.58 -16.42
N PHE A 209 8.23 23.86 -15.11
CA PHE A 209 7.12 23.75 -14.16
C PHE A 209 7.06 24.96 -13.25
N LYS A 210 5.85 25.37 -12.89
CA LYS A 210 5.61 26.47 -11.95
C LYS A 210 4.28 26.25 -11.21
N LYS A 211 4.34 26.18 -9.88
CA LYS A 211 3.17 26.18 -8.99
C LYS A 211 3.19 27.45 -8.15
N VAL A 212 2.11 28.20 -8.17
CA VAL A 212 1.99 29.50 -7.49
C VAL A 212 1.02 29.36 -6.32
N TYR A 213 1.45 29.79 -5.16
CA TYR A 213 0.66 29.85 -3.92
C TYR A 213 0.27 31.31 -3.64
N SER A 214 -1.03 31.54 -3.42
CA SER A 214 -1.58 32.88 -3.19
C SER A 214 -2.94 32.77 -2.52
N SER A 215 -3.55 33.91 -2.20
CA SER A 215 -4.94 33.96 -1.73
C SER A 215 -5.93 33.27 -2.69
N ASP A 216 -5.68 33.34 -3.99
CA ASP A 216 -6.58 32.82 -5.02
C ASP A 216 -6.36 31.34 -5.31
N ASN A 217 -5.10 30.88 -5.25
CA ASN A 217 -4.71 29.51 -5.58
C ASN A 217 -4.55 28.60 -4.33
N GLY A 218 -4.72 29.17 -3.13
CA GLY A 218 -4.41 28.52 -1.87
C GLY A 218 -2.96 28.76 -1.43
N TYR A 219 -2.77 28.86 -0.14
CA TYR A 219 -1.46 29.02 0.50
C TYR A 219 -0.79 27.65 0.68
N LEU A 220 0.54 27.63 0.63
CA LEU A 220 1.31 26.51 1.14
C LEU A 220 1.20 26.54 2.67
N LYS A 221 0.78 25.45 3.28
CA LYS A 221 0.51 25.34 4.71
C LYS A 221 1.30 24.17 5.30
N GLU A 222 1.52 24.27 6.60
CA GLU A 222 1.99 23.13 7.36
C GLU A 222 0.95 21.99 7.31
N PRO A 223 1.35 20.74 7.01
CA PRO A 223 0.42 19.62 7.01
C PRO A 223 -0.20 19.44 8.39
N ASN A 224 -1.52 19.21 8.45
CA ASN A 224 -2.29 19.07 9.71
C ASN A 224 -1.85 17.86 10.57
N THR A 225 -1.13 16.94 10.00
CA THR A 225 -0.49 15.82 10.66
C THR A 225 1.00 16.05 10.61
N TYR A 226 1.57 16.49 11.73
CA TYR A 226 2.99 16.49 11.92
C TYR A 226 3.46 15.04 11.89
N SER A 227 3.86 14.56 10.73
CA SER A 227 4.68 13.37 10.58
C SER A 227 6.03 13.88 10.13
N PRO A 228 7.00 13.99 11.03
CA PRO A 228 8.35 14.27 10.58
C PRO A 228 8.77 13.09 9.69
N ALA A 229 9.14 13.39 8.47
CA ALA A 229 9.90 12.48 7.62
C ALA A 229 11.32 12.19 8.19
N ILE A 230 11.47 12.35 9.48
CA ILE A 230 12.65 12.02 10.28
C ILE A 230 12.32 10.65 10.87
N ASN A 231 13.11 9.64 10.50
CA ASN A 231 13.02 8.26 10.97
C ASN A 231 12.54 8.18 12.43
N GLU A 232 11.32 7.65 12.63
CA GLU A 232 10.70 7.45 13.96
C GLU A 232 11.58 6.62 14.91
N ASP A 233 12.48 5.80 14.39
CA ASP A 233 13.36 4.92 15.18
C ASP A 233 14.43 5.65 16.03
N TYR A 234 14.63 6.95 15.87
CA TYR A 234 15.72 7.67 16.54
C TYR A 234 15.30 8.69 17.61
N TYR A 235 13.98 9.05 17.73
CA TYR A 235 13.57 10.22 18.53
C TYR A 235 12.30 10.06 19.38
N ASP A 236 11.93 8.85 19.79
CA ASP A 236 10.62 8.56 20.44
C ASP A 236 10.42 9.21 21.83
N GLY A 237 11.45 9.70 22.49
CA GLY A 237 11.35 10.30 23.85
C GLY A 237 11.40 11.83 23.86
N ALA A 238 12.45 12.41 23.29
CA ALA A 238 12.75 13.85 23.37
C ALA A 238 11.76 14.72 22.58
N TYR A 239 11.14 14.16 21.54
CA TYR A 239 10.25 14.90 20.64
C TYR A 239 8.88 15.26 21.25
N ARG A 240 8.34 14.42 22.13
CA ARG A 240 7.05 14.69 22.79
C ARG A 240 7.10 15.93 23.69
N ASP A 241 8.18 16.10 24.42
CA ASP A 241 8.36 17.23 25.34
C ASP A 241 8.65 18.54 24.58
N LEU A 242 9.31 18.44 23.40
CA LEU A 242 9.57 19.61 22.56
C LEU A 242 8.32 20.10 21.81
N SER A 243 7.39 19.22 21.43
CA SER A 243 6.18 19.60 20.69
C SER A 243 5.32 20.61 21.45
N ASP A 244 5.24 20.48 22.77
CA ASP A 244 4.53 21.41 23.65
C ASP A 244 5.24 22.77 23.77
N THR A 245 6.58 22.77 23.65
CA THR A 245 7.41 23.98 23.71
C THR A 245 7.44 24.71 22.37
N LEU A 246 7.40 24.00 21.24
CA LEU A 246 7.42 24.58 19.90
C LEU A 246 6.10 25.23 19.49
N GLY A 247 4.97 24.79 20.05
CA GLY A 247 3.62 25.28 19.77
C GLY A 247 3.17 25.07 18.32
N SER A 248 1.91 24.75 18.09
CA SER A 248 1.37 24.65 16.73
C SER A 248 1.27 26.03 16.10
N ARG A 249 2.12 26.35 15.13
CA ARG A 249 2.03 27.59 14.36
C ARG A 249 1.33 27.29 13.04
N TYR A 250 0.13 27.81 12.86
CA TYR A 250 -0.52 27.86 11.55
C TYR A 250 0.18 28.91 10.68
N THR A 251 1.29 28.55 10.08
CA THR A 251 1.99 29.44 9.15
C THR A 251 1.50 29.21 7.73
N ARG A 252 1.31 30.30 6.99
CA ARG A 252 0.89 30.33 5.59
C ARG A 252 1.98 30.95 4.76
N PHE A 253 2.29 30.32 3.63
CA PHE A 253 3.29 30.83 2.71
C PHE A 253 2.66 31.12 1.35
N GLU A 254 2.98 32.28 0.79
CA GLU A 254 2.66 32.67 -0.58
C GLU A 254 3.93 32.73 -1.40
N GLY A 255 3.83 32.49 -2.73
CA GLY A 255 4.98 32.53 -3.60
C GLY A 255 4.96 31.45 -4.67
N THR A 256 6.13 30.92 -5.00
CA THR A 256 6.27 30.02 -6.16
C THR A 256 7.25 28.90 -5.86
N ILE A 257 6.89 27.67 -6.28
CA ILE A 257 7.80 26.55 -6.45
C ILE A 257 7.91 26.28 -7.97
N ALA A 258 9.11 26.08 -8.48
CA ALA A 258 9.35 25.94 -9.91
C ALA A 258 10.53 25.01 -10.23
N ILE A 259 10.50 24.39 -11.41
CA ILE A 259 11.60 23.59 -11.97
C ILE A 259 12.07 24.26 -13.26
N SER A 260 13.38 24.43 -13.42
CA SER A 260 13.94 25.10 -14.59
C SER A 260 13.90 24.19 -15.84
N GLU A 261 13.86 24.82 -17.06
CA GLU A 261 14.02 24.05 -18.29
C GLU A 261 15.41 23.38 -18.37
N ALA A 262 16.42 23.94 -17.73
CA ALA A 262 17.77 23.37 -17.70
C ALA A 262 17.80 22.02 -16.94
N SER A 263 17.06 21.88 -15.85
CA SER A 263 16.94 20.62 -15.08
C SER A 263 16.29 19.50 -15.90
N MET A 264 15.51 19.84 -16.96
CA MET A 264 14.91 18.84 -17.85
C MET A 264 15.90 18.29 -18.90
N LEU A 265 17.07 18.88 -19.04
CA LEU A 265 18.06 18.48 -20.05
C LEU A 265 19.15 17.56 -19.50
N SER A 266 19.31 17.49 -18.17
CA SER A 266 20.37 16.72 -17.52
C SER A 266 19.91 16.19 -16.16
N GLY A 267 20.61 15.20 -15.64
CA GLY A 267 20.35 14.63 -14.31
C GLY A 267 19.12 13.72 -14.23
N ASN A 268 18.70 13.43 -13.02
CA ASN A 268 17.59 12.52 -12.70
C ASN A 268 16.27 12.98 -13.34
N ARG A 269 15.97 14.26 -13.30
CA ARG A 269 14.74 14.84 -13.85
C ARG A 269 14.60 14.60 -15.35
N SER A 270 15.71 14.73 -16.10
CA SER A 270 15.74 14.42 -17.52
C SER A 270 15.42 12.95 -17.80
N TYR A 271 15.97 12.04 -16.96
CA TYR A 271 15.68 10.62 -17.08
C TYR A 271 14.20 10.32 -16.84
N GLU A 272 13.60 10.82 -15.77
CA GLU A 272 12.19 10.62 -15.43
C GLU A 272 11.25 11.19 -16.49
N TYR A 273 11.54 12.40 -16.97
CA TYR A 273 10.78 13.01 -18.06
C TYR A 273 10.80 12.16 -19.33
N ASN A 274 11.99 11.73 -19.76
CA ASN A 274 12.14 10.90 -20.96
C ASN A 274 11.49 9.52 -20.77
N TYR A 275 11.57 8.97 -19.57
CA TYR A 275 10.91 7.72 -19.21
C TYR A 275 9.38 7.85 -19.31
N PHE A 276 8.81 8.90 -18.74
CA PHE A 276 7.38 9.20 -18.88
C PHE A 276 6.97 9.36 -20.35
N LYS A 277 7.73 10.14 -21.13
CA LYS A 277 7.46 10.36 -22.56
C LYS A 277 7.53 9.06 -23.37
N THR A 278 8.50 8.23 -23.10
CA THR A 278 8.64 6.93 -23.76
C THR A 278 7.45 6.03 -23.45
N ARG A 279 7.04 5.96 -22.19
CA ARG A 279 5.86 5.19 -21.77
C ARG A 279 4.57 5.73 -22.38
N GLN A 280 4.42 7.04 -22.43
CA GLN A 280 3.29 7.70 -23.09
C GLN A 280 3.23 7.35 -24.57
N LEU A 281 4.37 7.32 -25.27
CA LEU A 281 4.46 6.90 -26.67
C LEU A 281 4.08 5.43 -26.85
N ILE A 282 4.57 4.54 -25.97
CA ILE A 282 4.21 3.12 -25.97
C ILE A 282 2.70 2.97 -25.74
N PHE A 283 2.14 3.69 -24.77
CA PHE A 283 0.71 3.70 -24.48
C PHE A 283 -0.13 4.03 -25.71
N TYR A 284 0.15 5.16 -26.38
CA TYR A 284 -0.58 5.54 -27.59
C TYR A 284 -0.39 4.54 -28.72
N SER A 285 0.82 3.97 -28.87
CA SER A 285 1.10 2.94 -29.87
C SER A 285 0.28 1.68 -29.64
N VAL A 286 0.17 1.22 -28.41
CA VAL A 286 -0.67 0.06 -28.02
C VAL A 286 -2.14 0.32 -28.35
N ILE A 287 -2.65 1.52 -28.03
CA ILE A 287 -4.05 1.88 -28.33
C ILE A 287 -4.33 1.89 -29.84
N VAL A 288 -3.44 2.50 -30.64
CA VAL A 288 -3.60 2.55 -32.11
C VAL A 288 -3.57 1.14 -32.69
N VAL A 289 -2.60 0.31 -32.28
CA VAL A 289 -2.50 -1.09 -32.76
C VAL A 289 -3.70 -1.91 -32.31
N GLY A 290 -4.22 -1.67 -31.10
CA GLY A 290 -5.43 -2.31 -30.59
C GLY A 290 -6.68 -1.99 -31.41
N ILE A 291 -6.88 -0.71 -31.74
CA ILE A 291 -8.00 -0.28 -32.59
C ILE A 291 -7.91 -0.94 -33.98
N LEU A 292 -6.72 -0.90 -34.59
CA LEU A 292 -6.50 -1.56 -35.89
C LEU A 292 -6.76 -3.05 -35.82
N SER A 293 -6.32 -3.72 -34.76
CA SER A 293 -6.55 -5.15 -34.52
C SER A 293 -8.04 -5.46 -34.35
N ALA A 294 -8.78 -4.64 -33.65
CA ALA A 294 -10.23 -4.80 -33.50
C ALA A 294 -10.96 -4.68 -34.86
N VAL A 295 -10.62 -3.69 -35.68
CA VAL A 295 -11.17 -3.51 -37.02
C VAL A 295 -10.84 -4.70 -37.91
N LEU A 296 -9.58 -5.14 -37.91
CA LEU A 296 -9.14 -6.30 -38.69
C LEU A 296 -9.83 -7.59 -38.22
N PHE A 297 -10.02 -7.76 -36.90
CA PHE A 297 -10.78 -8.88 -36.35
C PHE A 297 -12.20 -8.91 -36.89
N VAL A 298 -12.94 -7.79 -36.81
CA VAL A 298 -14.33 -7.71 -37.31
C VAL A 298 -14.40 -8.05 -38.81
N PHE A 299 -13.49 -7.50 -39.62
CA PHE A 299 -13.40 -7.77 -41.04
C PHE A 299 -13.11 -9.24 -41.34
N GLN A 300 -12.11 -9.82 -40.70
CA GLN A 300 -11.70 -11.21 -40.87
C GLN A 300 -12.78 -12.18 -40.36
N TRP A 301 -13.44 -11.86 -39.25
CA TRP A 301 -14.54 -12.63 -38.69
C TRP A 301 -15.71 -12.70 -39.67
N ARG A 302 -16.17 -11.55 -40.20
CA ARG A 302 -17.26 -11.50 -41.21
C ARG A 302 -16.90 -12.30 -42.46
N LYS A 303 -15.70 -12.19 -42.99
CA LYS A 303 -15.25 -12.87 -44.20
C LYS A 303 -15.14 -14.37 -44.01
N ASN A 304 -14.72 -14.85 -42.84
CA ASN A 304 -14.40 -16.25 -42.60
C ASN A 304 -15.46 -17.02 -41.78
N ARG A 305 -16.58 -16.41 -41.42
CA ARG A 305 -17.60 -16.97 -40.53
C ARG A 305 -18.05 -18.41 -40.87
N LYS A 306 -18.08 -18.79 -42.14
CA LYS A 306 -18.45 -20.14 -42.60
C LYS A 306 -17.27 -21.16 -42.57
N SER A 307 -16.06 -20.69 -42.40
CA SER A 307 -14.84 -21.51 -42.48
C SER A 307 -14.32 -21.99 -41.11
N PHE A 308 -14.98 -21.59 -40.01
CA PHE A 308 -14.52 -21.89 -38.65
C PHE A 308 -15.13 -23.16 -38.05
N ILE A 309 -15.95 -23.92 -38.80
CA ILE A 309 -16.48 -25.17 -38.28
C ILE A 309 -15.37 -26.25 -38.38
N PHE A 310 -14.78 -26.49 -37.23
CA PHE A 310 -13.74 -27.52 -37.09
C PHE A 310 -14.41 -28.81 -36.62
N GLU A 311 -14.46 -29.82 -37.49
CA GLU A 311 -15.16 -31.10 -37.18
C GLU A 311 -14.39 -31.93 -36.13
N LYS A 312 -13.06 -31.78 -36.07
CA LYS A 312 -12.24 -32.57 -35.16
C LYS A 312 -12.38 -32.08 -33.71
N GLY A 313 -12.96 -32.90 -32.86
CA GLY A 313 -13.25 -32.57 -31.45
C GLY A 313 -14.69 -32.11 -31.20
N ARG A 314 -15.42 -31.71 -32.24
CA ARG A 314 -16.81 -31.26 -32.15
C ARG A 314 -17.73 -32.31 -31.49
N ALA A 315 -17.71 -33.54 -32.00
CA ALA A 315 -18.52 -34.61 -31.44
C ALA A 315 -18.27 -34.88 -29.96
N LYS A 316 -17.02 -34.75 -29.51
CA LYS A 316 -16.64 -34.91 -28.11
C LYS A 316 -17.11 -33.71 -27.26
N TYR A 317 -17.06 -32.48 -27.81
CA TYR A 317 -17.56 -31.30 -27.14
C TYR A 317 -19.10 -31.32 -27.03
N GLU A 318 -19.80 -31.67 -28.11
CA GLU A 318 -21.25 -31.78 -28.14
C GLU A 318 -21.81 -32.92 -27.27
N SER A 319 -21.01 -33.92 -26.96
CA SER A 319 -21.39 -34.97 -25.99
C SER A 319 -21.34 -34.51 -24.51
N LEU A 320 -20.77 -33.34 -24.25
CA LEU A 320 -20.76 -32.76 -22.90
C LEU A 320 -22.14 -32.15 -22.59
N PRO A 321 -22.58 -32.18 -21.32
CA PRO A 321 -23.74 -31.43 -20.86
C PRO A 321 -23.62 -29.95 -21.20
N ILE A 322 -24.74 -29.30 -21.52
CA ILE A 322 -24.75 -27.91 -22.00
C ILE A 322 -24.17 -26.90 -21.01
N ASP A 323 -24.40 -27.11 -19.71
CA ASP A 323 -23.86 -26.31 -18.62
C ASP A 323 -22.35 -26.43 -18.55
N VAL A 324 -21.77 -27.61 -18.75
CA VAL A 324 -20.33 -27.82 -18.84
C VAL A 324 -19.73 -27.06 -20.03
N GLN A 325 -20.40 -27.11 -21.19
CA GLN A 325 -19.96 -26.37 -22.38
C GLN A 325 -19.92 -24.86 -22.12
N ILE A 326 -20.92 -24.33 -21.44
CA ILE A 326 -21.00 -22.90 -21.07
C ILE A 326 -19.87 -22.56 -20.09
N VAL A 327 -19.66 -23.36 -19.05
CA VAL A 327 -18.57 -23.15 -18.07
C VAL A 327 -17.19 -23.18 -18.74
N LEU A 328 -16.94 -24.11 -19.67
CA LEU A 328 -15.69 -24.18 -20.39
C LEU A 328 -15.37 -22.91 -21.20
N ILE A 329 -16.36 -22.32 -21.85
CA ILE A 329 -16.21 -21.04 -22.57
C ILE A 329 -15.89 -19.90 -21.58
N PHE A 330 -16.63 -19.82 -20.48
CA PHE A 330 -16.39 -18.79 -19.48
C PHE A 330 -14.97 -18.92 -18.87
N VAL A 331 -14.57 -20.11 -18.48
CA VAL A 331 -13.24 -20.35 -17.89
C VAL A 331 -12.12 -20.04 -18.88
N SER A 332 -12.23 -20.54 -20.12
CA SER A 332 -11.19 -20.28 -21.15
C SER A 332 -11.12 -18.80 -21.52
N GLY A 333 -12.26 -18.11 -21.64
CA GLY A 333 -12.32 -16.69 -21.95
C GLY A 333 -11.80 -15.82 -20.79
N PHE A 334 -12.17 -16.15 -19.56
CA PHE A 334 -11.70 -15.44 -18.38
C PHE A 334 -10.19 -15.57 -18.20
N LEU A 335 -9.65 -16.78 -18.27
CA LEU A 335 -8.21 -17.00 -18.22
C LEU A 335 -7.48 -16.30 -19.36
N ALA A 336 -8.05 -16.25 -20.56
CA ALA A 336 -7.49 -15.50 -21.68
C ALA A 336 -7.37 -14.00 -21.35
N ILE A 337 -8.38 -13.41 -20.70
CA ILE A 337 -8.37 -12.00 -20.28
C ILE A 337 -7.29 -11.79 -19.22
N LEU A 338 -7.23 -12.63 -18.16
CA LEU A 338 -6.22 -12.51 -17.10
C LEU A 338 -4.79 -12.56 -17.63
N PHE A 339 -4.47 -13.55 -18.46
CA PHE A 339 -3.13 -13.64 -19.08
C PHE A 339 -2.84 -12.50 -20.06
N THR A 340 -3.87 -11.94 -20.70
CA THR A 340 -3.73 -10.73 -21.53
C THR A 340 -3.43 -9.51 -20.69
N GLU A 341 -4.11 -9.33 -19.56
CA GLU A 341 -3.89 -8.24 -18.62
C GLU A 341 -2.48 -8.28 -18.06
N GLU A 342 -2.06 -9.42 -17.50
CA GLU A 342 -0.71 -9.61 -16.98
C GLU A 342 0.36 -9.31 -18.04
N ALA A 343 0.19 -9.83 -19.26
CA ALA A 343 1.12 -9.61 -20.37
C ALA A 343 1.20 -8.15 -20.80
N MET A 344 0.09 -7.39 -20.76
CA MET A 344 0.08 -5.99 -21.17
C MET A 344 0.59 -5.06 -20.05
N LEU A 345 0.20 -5.28 -18.81
CA LEU A 345 0.64 -4.45 -17.69
C LEU A 345 2.13 -4.62 -17.39
N SER A 346 2.68 -5.82 -17.57
CA SER A 346 4.11 -6.07 -17.38
C SER A 346 4.99 -5.24 -18.33
N VAL A 347 4.55 -4.95 -19.56
CA VAL A 347 5.26 -4.05 -20.48
C VAL A 347 5.45 -2.65 -19.87
N PHE A 348 4.50 -2.22 -19.05
CA PHE A 348 4.56 -0.91 -18.38
C PHE A 348 5.28 -0.96 -17.02
N HIS A 349 5.22 -2.06 -16.27
CA HIS A 349 5.86 -2.18 -14.95
C HIS A 349 7.37 -2.41 -15.03
N TYR A 350 7.82 -3.27 -15.94
CA TYR A 350 9.23 -3.70 -16.02
C TYR A 350 10.05 -2.96 -17.10
N GLY A 351 9.55 -1.80 -17.57
CA GLY A 351 10.29 -0.97 -18.52
C GLY A 351 10.51 -1.61 -19.90
N GLY A 352 9.75 -2.65 -20.25
CA GLY A 352 9.83 -3.33 -21.55
C GLY A 352 10.95 -4.38 -21.67
N TYR A 353 11.75 -4.58 -20.62
CA TYR A 353 12.86 -5.55 -20.67
C TYR A 353 12.40 -7.00 -20.50
N ASP A 354 11.30 -7.25 -19.80
CA ASP A 354 10.70 -8.56 -19.61
C ASP A 354 9.27 -8.60 -20.16
N ILE A 355 9.14 -8.69 -21.48
CA ILE A 355 7.83 -9.02 -22.06
C ILE A 355 7.53 -10.46 -21.70
N PRO A 356 6.46 -10.78 -20.94
CA PRO A 356 6.11 -12.15 -20.62
C PRO A 356 5.52 -12.83 -21.85
N ILE A 357 6.40 -13.19 -22.78
CA ILE A 357 6.05 -13.90 -24.03
C ILE A 357 5.21 -15.13 -23.72
N GLY A 358 5.51 -15.82 -22.59
CA GLY A 358 4.73 -16.96 -22.12
C GLY A 358 3.27 -16.63 -21.85
N GLY A 359 3.01 -15.56 -21.12
CA GLY A 359 1.64 -15.08 -20.82
C GLY A 359 0.86 -14.74 -22.09
N PHE A 360 1.50 -14.04 -23.03
CA PHE A 360 0.90 -13.70 -24.32
C PHE A 360 0.56 -14.96 -25.15
N ILE A 361 1.45 -15.96 -25.21
CA ILE A 361 1.21 -17.22 -25.91
C ILE A 361 0.04 -17.97 -25.27
N ILE A 362 -0.02 -18.05 -23.93
CA ILE A 362 -1.12 -18.69 -23.21
C ILE A 362 -2.45 -17.97 -23.50
N ALA A 363 -2.47 -16.64 -23.47
CA ALA A 363 -3.64 -15.84 -23.81
C ALA A 363 -4.14 -16.13 -25.23
N VAL A 364 -3.24 -16.22 -26.22
CA VAL A 364 -3.58 -16.56 -27.60
C VAL A 364 -4.16 -17.98 -27.71
N ILE A 365 -3.58 -18.96 -27.02
CA ILE A 365 -4.08 -20.35 -27.02
C ILE A 365 -5.46 -20.43 -26.40
N LEU A 366 -5.68 -19.80 -25.26
CA LEU A 366 -6.97 -19.77 -24.56
C LEU A 366 -8.04 -19.04 -25.36
N THR A 367 -7.68 -17.91 -25.99
CA THR A 367 -8.57 -17.18 -26.91
C THR A 367 -8.92 -18.04 -28.14
N ALA A 368 -7.96 -18.78 -28.68
CA ALA A 368 -8.23 -19.71 -29.78
C ALA A 368 -9.22 -20.81 -29.36
N ALA A 369 -9.03 -21.39 -28.17
CA ALA A 369 -9.96 -22.37 -27.60
C ALA A 369 -11.37 -21.79 -27.45
N THR A 370 -11.50 -20.58 -26.91
CA THR A 370 -12.78 -19.88 -26.76
C THR A 370 -13.44 -19.62 -28.11
N LEU A 371 -12.70 -19.13 -29.12
CA LEU A 371 -13.23 -18.87 -30.46
C LEU A 371 -13.70 -20.14 -31.17
N TYR A 372 -13.09 -21.29 -30.90
CA TYR A 372 -13.56 -22.59 -31.41
C TYR A 372 -14.85 -23.05 -30.74
N GLN A 373 -15.01 -22.81 -29.47
CA GLN A 373 -16.17 -23.25 -28.69
C GLN A 373 -17.45 -22.46 -29.04
N ILE A 374 -17.34 -21.18 -29.43
CA ILE A 374 -18.49 -20.31 -29.71
C ILE A 374 -19.45 -20.91 -30.78
N PRO A 375 -18.98 -21.32 -31.99
CA PRO A 375 -19.88 -21.91 -32.98
C PRO A 375 -20.45 -23.25 -32.52
N TRP A 376 -19.70 -24.09 -31.83
CA TRP A 376 -20.17 -25.38 -31.29
C TRP A 376 -21.23 -25.19 -30.21
N LEU A 377 -21.01 -24.26 -29.26
CA LEU A 377 -21.99 -23.93 -28.25
C LEU A 377 -23.29 -23.40 -28.89
N LYS A 378 -23.19 -22.53 -29.92
CA LYS A 378 -24.35 -22.00 -30.62
C LYS A 378 -25.22 -23.13 -31.21
N GLU A 379 -24.60 -24.15 -31.78
CA GLU A 379 -25.28 -25.29 -32.34
C GLU A 379 -25.87 -26.18 -31.26
N SER A 380 -25.08 -26.48 -30.21
CA SER A 380 -25.55 -27.22 -29.03
C SER A 380 -26.76 -26.53 -28.36
N LEU A 381 -26.73 -25.20 -28.25
CA LEU A 381 -27.88 -24.44 -27.69
C LEU A 381 -29.14 -24.53 -28.56
N SER A 382 -29.01 -24.65 -29.89
CA SER A 382 -30.14 -24.75 -30.80
C SER A 382 -30.83 -26.13 -30.75
N THR A 383 -30.09 -27.17 -30.34
CA THR A 383 -30.54 -28.56 -30.24
C THR A 383 -30.65 -29.05 -28.81
N ALA A 384 -30.41 -28.18 -27.82
CA ALA A 384 -30.26 -28.56 -26.42
C ALA A 384 -31.51 -29.18 -25.80
N ASP A 385 -31.38 -30.40 -25.30
CA ASP A 385 -32.26 -30.97 -24.31
C ASP A 385 -31.73 -30.62 -22.90
N TRP A 386 -32.25 -29.52 -22.33
CA TRP A 386 -31.90 -29.05 -20.99
C TRP A 386 -32.12 -30.10 -19.91
N LYS A 387 -32.90 -31.15 -20.18
CA LYS A 387 -33.10 -32.26 -19.23
C LYS A 387 -31.85 -33.07 -19.00
N ASN A 388 -30.87 -33.03 -19.93
CA ASN A 388 -29.58 -33.71 -19.84
C ASN A 388 -28.46 -32.87 -19.24
N SER A 389 -28.78 -31.67 -18.73
CA SER A 389 -27.78 -30.83 -18.05
C SER A 389 -27.36 -31.44 -16.69
N LEU A 390 -26.08 -31.29 -16.32
CA LEU A 390 -25.57 -31.70 -15.01
C LEU A 390 -26.34 -31.01 -13.88
N THR A 391 -26.71 -29.74 -14.10
CA THR A 391 -27.47 -28.95 -13.13
C THR A 391 -28.82 -29.61 -12.89
N VAL A 392 -29.56 -30.03 -13.95
CA VAL A 392 -30.85 -30.71 -13.81
C VAL A 392 -30.69 -32.08 -13.17
N HIS A 393 -29.67 -32.85 -13.52
CA HIS A 393 -29.37 -34.15 -12.87
C HIS A 393 -28.97 -33.96 -11.40
N GLY A 394 -28.16 -32.95 -11.11
CA GLY A 394 -27.79 -32.57 -9.73
C GLY A 394 -29.02 -32.18 -8.92
N ILE A 395 -29.90 -31.36 -9.49
CA ILE A 395 -31.16 -30.97 -8.85
C ILE A 395 -32.04 -32.20 -8.55
N LYS A 396 -32.25 -33.09 -9.51
CA LYS A 396 -33.01 -34.30 -9.29
C LYS A 396 -32.38 -35.22 -8.27
N SER A 397 -31.05 -35.37 -8.28
CA SER A 397 -30.31 -36.15 -7.28
C SER A 397 -30.42 -35.55 -5.90
N LEU A 398 -30.25 -34.23 -5.75
CA LEU A 398 -30.46 -33.48 -4.52
C LEU A 398 -31.89 -33.58 -4.05
N GLU A 399 -32.86 -33.45 -4.96
CA GLU A 399 -34.29 -33.63 -4.66
C GLU A 399 -34.55 -35.01 -4.08
N GLY A 400 -34.04 -36.06 -4.72
CA GLY A 400 -34.17 -37.44 -4.22
C GLY A 400 -33.49 -37.65 -2.88
N PHE A 401 -32.28 -37.07 -2.67
CA PHE A 401 -31.57 -37.11 -1.42
C PHE A 401 -32.30 -36.36 -0.31
N PHE A 402 -32.87 -35.21 -0.60
CA PHE A 402 -33.65 -34.39 0.34
C PHE A 402 -34.97 -35.06 0.73
N LEU A 403 -35.70 -35.64 -0.24
CA LEU A 403 -37.01 -36.23 -0.02
C LEU A 403 -36.99 -37.42 0.96
N ASN A 404 -35.87 -38.13 1.01
CA ASN A 404 -35.69 -39.31 1.84
C ASN A 404 -35.16 -39.02 3.27
N ARG A 405 -35.02 -37.75 3.67
CA ARG A 405 -34.50 -37.36 4.99
C ARG A 405 -35.57 -36.67 5.84
N SER A 406 -35.38 -36.73 7.16
CA SER A 406 -36.25 -36.02 8.09
C SER A 406 -36.14 -34.50 7.91
N ILE A 407 -37.24 -33.79 8.23
CA ILE A 407 -37.33 -32.33 8.08
C ILE A 407 -36.18 -31.61 8.79
N GLY A 408 -35.77 -32.04 9.97
CA GLY A 408 -34.66 -31.45 10.70
C GLY A 408 -33.32 -31.58 9.96
N VAL A 409 -33.03 -32.74 9.36
CA VAL A 409 -31.82 -32.93 8.53
C VAL A 409 -31.87 -32.07 7.28
N GLN A 410 -33.02 -31.92 6.64
CA GLN A 410 -33.18 -31.03 5.48
C GLN A 410 -32.87 -29.59 5.83
N THR A 411 -33.37 -29.09 6.98
CA THR A 411 -33.11 -27.73 7.45
C THR A 411 -31.63 -27.51 7.76
N ILE A 412 -30.95 -28.45 8.38
CA ILE A 412 -29.51 -28.35 8.67
C ILE A 412 -28.69 -28.26 7.37
N ILE A 413 -28.98 -29.13 6.39
CA ILE A 413 -28.28 -29.11 5.11
C ILE A 413 -28.51 -27.77 4.39
N MET A 414 -29.75 -27.23 4.42
CA MET A 414 -30.07 -25.92 3.87
C MET A 414 -29.22 -24.81 4.52
N LEU A 415 -29.15 -24.77 5.85
CA LEU A 415 -28.37 -23.77 6.57
C LEU A 415 -26.87 -23.86 6.22
N ILE A 416 -26.33 -25.08 6.10
CA ILE A 416 -24.94 -25.31 5.69
C ILE A 416 -24.70 -24.76 4.29
N VAL A 417 -25.58 -25.07 3.31
CA VAL A 417 -25.43 -24.60 1.93
C VAL A 417 -25.50 -23.06 1.85
N VAL A 418 -26.48 -22.45 2.53
CA VAL A 418 -26.64 -20.99 2.56
C VAL A 418 -25.43 -20.32 3.22
N PHE A 419 -24.94 -20.91 4.33
CA PHE A 419 -23.74 -20.41 5.02
C PHE A 419 -22.52 -20.45 4.11
N PHE A 420 -22.19 -21.60 3.50
CA PHE A 420 -21.05 -21.70 2.60
C PHE A 420 -21.19 -20.82 1.35
N TRP A 421 -22.42 -20.66 0.83
CA TRP A 421 -22.67 -19.75 -0.26
C TRP A 421 -22.45 -18.29 0.14
N GLY A 422 -22.92 -17.89 1.32
CA GLY A 422 -22.71 -16.54 1.87
C GLY A 422 -21.24 -16.25 2.10
N VAL A 423 -20.50 -17.17 2.73
CA VAL A 423 -19.05 -17.06 2.93
C VAL A 423 -18.32 -16.99 1.59
N GLY A 424 -18.66 -17.84 0.62
CA GLY A 424 -18.09 -17.82 -0.70
C GLY A 424 -18.33 -16.48 -1.42
N THR A 425 -19.53 -15.89 -1.29
CA THR A 425 -19.86 -14.59 -1.88
C THR A 425 -19.02 -13.46 -1.27
N VAL A 426 -18.83 -13.46 0.06
CA VAL A 426 -17.98 -12.46 0.75
C VAL A 426 -16.51 -12.60 0.31
N LEU A 427 -15.98 -13.82 0.28
CA LEU A 427 -14.61 -14.08 -0.18
C LEU A 427 -14.38 -13.63 -1.63
N MET A 428 -15.34 -13.91 -2.53
CA MET A 428 -15.24 -13.48 -3.92
C MET A 428 -15.41 -11.97 -4.09
N ALA A 429 -16.19 -11.31 -3.24
CA ALA A 429 -16.31 -9.85 -3.23
C ALA A 429 -15.02 -9.17 -2.76
N SER A 430 -14.20 -9.86 -1.95
CA SER A 430 -12.89 -9.36 -1.51
C SER A 430 -11.81 -9.45 -2.58
N ILE A 431 -12.03 -10.23 -3.64
CA ILE A 431 -11.10 -10.43 -4.75
C ILE A 431 -11.86 -10.16 -6.05
N PRO A 432 -11.86 -8.90 -6.55
CA PRO A 432 -12.68 -8.49 -7.69
C PRO A 432 -12.52 -9.36 -8.95
N GLU A 433 -11.33 -9.91 -9.17
CA GLU A 433 -11.02 -10.76 -10.33
C GLU A 433 -11.80 -12.07 -10.31
N LEU A 434 -12.16 -12.59 -9.14
CA LEU A 434 -12.91 -13.83 -8.99
C LEU A 434 -14.42 -13.66 -9.15
N ILE A 435 -14.95 -12.44 -9.18
CA ILE A 435 -16.37 -12.15 -9.38
C ILE A 435 -16.87 -12.77 -10.71
N ILE A 436 -16.05 -12.68 -11.76
CA ILE A 436 -16.38 -13.23 -13.08
C ILE A 436 -16.55 -14.73 -13.04
N LEU A 437 -15.78 -15.43 -12.21
CA LEU A 437 -15.90 -16.88 -12.01
C LEU A 437 -17.10 -17.24 -11.13
N TRP A 438 -17.46 -16.34 -10.19
CA TRP A 438 -18.60 -16.53 -9.29
C TRP A 438 -19.95 -16.37 -9.98
N ILE A 439 -20.03 -15.53 -11.03
CA ILE A 439 -21.26 -15.32 -11.81
C ILE A 439 -21.82 -16.64 -12.37
N PRO A 440 -21.05 -17.46 -13.16
CA PRO A 440 -21.55 -18.75 -13.63
C PRO A 440 -21.86 -19.72 -12.48
N CYS A 441 -21.07 -19.75 -11.41
CA CYS A 441 -21.37 -20.57 -10.25
C CYS A 441 -22.71 -20.19 -9.60
N THR A 442 -22.98 -18.89 -9.47
CA THR A 442 -24.27 -18.39 -8.96
C THR A 442 -25.42 -18.75 -9.87
N LEU A 443 -25.24 -18.62 -11.17
CA LEU A 443 -26.29 -18.88 -12.15
C LEU A 443 -26.64 -20.38 -12.23
N PHE A 444 -25.65 -21.26 -12.24
CA PHE A 444 -25.86 -22.69 -12.46
C PHE A 444 -26.04 -23.52 -11.19
N ILE A 445 -25.58 -23.03 -10.04
CA ILE A 445 -25.66 -23.72 -8.76
C ILE A 445 -26.52 -22.93 -7.77
N GLY A 446 -26.23 -21.67 -7.54
CA GLY A 446 -26.88 -20.85 -6.53
C GLY A 446 -28.38 -20.65 -6.80
N ILE A 447 -28.74 -20.18 -7.99
CA ILE A 447 -30.14 -19.94 -8.35
C ILE A 447 -30.96 -21.23 -8.32
N PRO A 448 -30.53 -22.35 -8.92
CA PRO A 448 -31.25 -23.60 -8.83
C PRO A 448 -31.43 -24.11 -7.39
N VAL A 449 -30.39 -24.03 -6.57
CA VAL A 449 -30.49 -24.40 -5.15
C VAL A 449 -31.50 -23.51 -4.43
N LEU A 450 -31.44 -22.18 -4.63
CA LEU A 450 -32.38 -21.23 -4.05
C LEU A 450 -33.85 -21.56 -4.47
N PHE A 451 -34.06 -21.90 -5.74
CA PHE A 451 -35.37 -22.25 -6.26
C PHE A 451 -35.94 -23.52 -5.61
N ILE A 452 -35.09 -24.54 -5.38
CA ILE A 452 -35.47 -25.76 -4.63
C ILE A 452 -35.87 -25.39 -3.21
N LEU A 453 -35.09 -24.55 -2.55
CA LEU A 453 -35.34 -24.13 -1.17
C LEU A 453 -36.68 -23.40 -1.06
N LEU A 454 -36.94 -22.43 -1.93
CA LEU A 454 -38.19 -21.64 -1.94
C LEU A 454 -39.42 -22.52 -2.26
N SER A 455 -39.31 -23.43 -3.22
CA SER A 455 -40.41 -24.35 -3.55
C SER A 455 -40.80 -25.28 -2.41
N ARG A 456 -39.78 -25.65 -1.59
CA ARG A 456 -40.02 -26.49 -0.39
C ARG A 456 -40.64 -25.73 0.77
N MET A 457 -40.25 -24.48 1.00
CA MET A 457 -40.92 -23.65 2.00
C MET A 457 -42.39 -23.43 1.65
N ALA A 458 -42.69 -23.22 0.37
CA ALA A 458 -44.09 -23.12 -0.11
C ALA A 458 -44.87 -24.44 0.12
N TYR A 459 -44.24 -25.60 -0.08
CA TYR A 459 -44.86 -26.89 0.16
C TYR A 459 -45.15 -27.15 1.64
N LEU A 460 -44.18 -26.82 2.54
CA LEU A 460 -44.36 -26.91 3.98
C LEU A 460 -45.50 -26.02 4.48
N ASN A 461 -45.58 -24.78 4.03
CA ASN A 461 -46.68 -23.86 4.36
C ASN A 461 -48.04 -24.41 3.90
N ARG A 462 -48.09 -25.11 2.78
CA ARG A 462 -49.32 -25.73 2.28
C ARG A 462 -49.75 -26.94 3.12
N ILE A 463 -48.80 -27.73 3.65
CA ILE A 463 -49.06 -28.86 4.57
C ILE A 463 -49.55 -28.29 5.90
N ILE A 464 -48.87 -27.30 6.49
CA ILE A 464 -49.27 -26.68 7.73
C ILE A 464 -50.70 -26.10 7.61
N GLY A 465 -51.00 -25.37 6.54
CA GLY A 465 -52.36 -24.86 6.32
C GLY A 465 -53.43 -25.95 6.25
N LYS A 466 -53.15 -27.06 5.54
CA LYS A 466 -54.09 -28.21 5.50
C LYS A 466 -54.24 -28.90 6.85
N THR A 467 -53.19 -28.98 7.67
CA THR A 467 -53.25 -29.57 8.98
C THR A 467 -54.06 -28.69 9.94
N GLU A 468 -53.88 -27.36 9.85
CA GLU A 468 -54.69 -26.39 10.62
C GLU A 468 -56.20 -26.46 10.24
N GLU A 469 -56.52 -26.59 8.93
CA GLU A 469 -57.89 -26.81 8.47
C GLU A 469 -58.51 -28.11 9.00
N MET A 470 -57.72 -29.20 9.03
CA MET A 470 -58.20 -30.47 9.60
C MET A 470 -58.44 -30.40 11.12
N ILE A 471 -57.57 -29.67 11.85
CA ILE A 471 -57.71 -29.47 13.31
C ILE A 471 -58.97 -28.62 13.58
N ARG A 472 -59.16 -27.50 12.82
CA ARG A 472 -60.38 -26.66 12.94
C ARG A 472 -61.64 -27.36 12.54
N GLY A 473 -61.59 -28.31 11.57
CA GLY A 473 -62.73 -29.07 11.14
C GLY A 473 -63.17 -30.18 12.09
N ASN A 474 -62.29 -30.62 13.02
CA ASN A 474 -62.54 -31.65 14.02
C ASN A 474 -63.09 -31.09 15.34
N ASP A 475 -62.97 -29.78 15.58
CA ASP A 475 -63.56 -29.12 16.77
C ASP A 475 -65.03 -28.68 16.57
N GLY A 476 -65.65 -29.05 15.44
CA GLY A 476 -67.01 -28.70 15.06
C GLY A 476 -67.99 -29.87 14.91
N SER A 477 -67.65 -31.11 15.42
CA SER A 477 -68.57 -32.25 15.40
C SER A 477 -68.82 -32.83 16.79
#